data_3c5be39f19cb7f2f7e46e374e8648783
#
_entry.id   3c5be39f19cb7f2f7e46e374e8648783
#
_cell.length_a   1.000
_cell.length_b   1.000
_cell.length_c   1.000
_cell.angle_alpha   90.00
_cell.angle_beta   90.00
_cell.angle_gamma   90.00
#
_symmetry.space_group_name_H-M   'P 1'
#
loop_
_entity.id
_entity.type
_entity.pdbx_description
1 polymer ?
#
loop_
_entity_poly.entity_id
_entity_poly.type
_entity_poly.pdbx_seq_one_letter_code
_entity_poly.pdbx_strand_id
1 'polypeptide(L)'
;MPNTSDPEKGLFLAGLEAHYSARDIEGRILTAIRAAGLEPEQRLSPEELGALDHFHTGGLRASRELLELAQIRAQDRVLDIGAGLAGSARLLAFVLGCRVDCVEPSADFRAGAALLNRLTGLDDRIEVHPGNALELPFADDSFDVVWMQNVGMNIADKRALYGEIYRVLKPGGRYAFQEMAAGDAPTSYFPLPWATDPGDSFLVSVDEIRAGLGDSGFIAELLEDTSDAHLSQTTAYAAPSPLTLGVYVDNLAQKAGNARRSLEEGQVRLVRGVFRVI
;
A
#
# COMPACT_ATOMS: atom_id res chain seq x y z
N MET A 1 -2.97 0.35 26.96
CA MET A 1 -1.67 -0.29 26.74
C MET A 1 -1.93 -1.47 25.86
N PRO A 2 -1.40 -1.55 24.61
CA PRO A 2 -1.61 -2.73 23.77
C PRO A 2 -0.91 -3.93 24.40
N ASN A 3 -1.59 -5.06 24.37
CA ASN A 3 -1.12 -6.32 24.93
C ASN A 3 -0.03 -6.92 24.01
N THR A 4 1.25 -6.74 24.36
CA THR A 4 2.43 -7.22 23.63
C THR A 4 2.76 -8.68 23.92
N SER A 5 1.77 -9.54 24.20
CA SER A 5 1.98 -10.87 24.77
C SER A 5 2.19 -11.99 23.76
N ASP A 6 2.24 -11.73 22.45
CA ASP A 6 2.58 -12.72 21.45
C ASP A 6 3.99 -12.44 20.88
N PRO A 7 5.01 -13.25 21.24
CA PRO A 7 6.39 -13.04 20.79
C PRO A 7 6.56 -13.14 19.26
N GLU A 8 5.75 -13.93 18.56
CA GLU A 8 5.82 -14.07 17.11
C GLU A 8 5.29 -12.83 16.40
N LYS A 9 4.22 -12.21 16.92
CA LYS A 9 3.73 -10.92 16.42
C LYS A 9 4.73 -9.80 16.65
N GLY A 10 5.40 -9.80 17.79
CA GLY A 10 6.45 -8.82 18.10
C GLY A 10 7.68 -8.94 17.19
N LEU A 11 8.12 -10.16 16.89
CA LEU A 11 9.25 -10.41 15.98
C LEU A 11 8.92 -10.02 14.53
N PHE A 12 7.70 -10.31 14.08
CA PHE A 12 7.20 -9.96 12.75
C PHE A 12 7.18 -8.43 12.55
N LEU A 13 6.64 -7.67 13.50
CA LEU A 13 6.62 -6.20 13.42
C LEU A 13 8.03 -5.60 13.42
N ALA A 14 8.94 -6.12 14.25
CA ALA A 14 10.32 -5.66 14.28
C ALA A 14 11.06 -5.92 12.96
N GLY A 15 10.82 -7.04 12.31
CA GLY A 15 11.35 -7.36 10.98
C GLY A 15 10.80 -6.43 9.89
N LEU A 16 9.51 -6.17 9.92
CA LEU A 16 8.84 -5.26 9.00
C LEU A 16 9.33 -3.82 9.18
N GLU A 17 9.42 -3.33 10.41
CA GLU A 17 9.97 -2.01 10.73
C GLU A 17 11.42 -1.87 10.28
N ALA A 18 12.25 -2.90 10.45
CA ALA A 18 13.65 -2.89 10.00
C ALA A 18 13.76 -2.83 8.47
N HIS A 19 12.89 -3.54 7.75
CA HIS A 19 12.86 -3.55 6.28
C HIS A 19 12.44 -2.19 5.71
N TYR A 20 11.48 -1.52 6.35
CA TYR A 20 10.92 -0.24 5.93
C TYR A 20 11.43 0.97 6.74
N SER A 21 12.53 0.85 7.47
CA SER A 21 13.15 1.97 8.16
C SER A 21 13.94 2.86 7.18
N ALA A 22 13.70 4.16 7.24
CA ALA A 22 14.42 5.15 6.45
C ALA A 22 14.83 6.33 7.33
N ARG A 23 16.04 6.25 7.89
CA ARG A 23 16.58 7.33 8.76
C ARG A 23 16.49 8.68 8.08
N ASP A 24 16.05 9.70 8.85
CA ASP A 24 15.89 11.09 8.37
C ASP A 24 15.02 11.20 7.10
N ILE A 25 13.90 10.46 7.05
CA ILE A 25 13.03 10.44 5.88
C ILE A 25 12.52 11.82 5.51
N GLU A 26 12.20 12.68 6.49
CA GLU A 26 11.73 14.05 6.25
C GLU A 26 12.80 14.90 5.56
N GLY A 27 14.05 14.87 6.05
CA GLY A 27 15.17 15.60 5.43
C GLY A 27 15.46 15.12 4.01
N ARG A 28 15.42 13.81 3.77
CA ARG A 28 15.60 13.20 2.44
C ARG A 28 14.48 13.62 1.48
N ILE A 29 13.23 13.60 1.92
CA ILE A 29 12.07 14.06 1.13
C ILE A 29 12.20 15.54 0.77
N LEU A 30 12.49 16.41 1.74
CA LEU A 30 12.65 17.85 1.47
C LEU A 30 13.82 18.14 0.53
N THR A 31 14.91 17.39 0.65
CA THR A 31 16.05 17.50 -0.27
C THR A 31 15.65 17.11 -1.68
N ALA A 32 14.90 16.03 -1.87
CA ALA A 32 14.42 15.58 -3.17
C ALA A 32 13.43 16.57 -3.80
N ILE A 33 12.52 17.14 -3.01
CA ILE A 33 11.56 18.17 -3.44
C ILE A 33 12.31 19.39 -4.00
N ARG A 34 13.28 19.93 -3.26
CA ARG A 34 14.10 21.05 -3.72
C ARG A 34 14.93 20.72 -4.95
N ALA A 35 15.50 19.52 -5.01
CA ALA A 35 16.24 19.05 -6.18
C ALA A 35 15.36 18.90 -7.44
N ALA A 36 14.07 18.68 -7.27
CA ALA A 36 13.08 18.68 -8.35
C ALA A 36 12.64 20.08 -8.77
N GLY A 37 13.15 21.13 -8.14
CA GLY A 37 12.76 22.52 -8.41
C GLY A 37 11.41 22.92 -7.81
N LEU A 38 10.93 22.15 -6.83
CA LEU A 38 9.71 22.45 -6.08
C LEU A 38 10.06 23.16 -4.77
N GLU A 39 9.20 24.06 -4.35
CA GLU A 39 9.38 24.86 -3.14
C GLU A 39 8.49 24.30 -2.02
N PRO A 40 9.07 23.73 -0.92
CA PRO A 40 8.26 23.17 0.18
C PRO A 40 7.39 24.22 0.90
N GLU A 41 7.67 25.50 0.73
CA GLU A 41 6.91 26.62 1.27
C GLU A 41 5.63 26.91 0.47
N GLN A 42 5.50 26.34 -0.73
CA GLN A 42 4.30 26.39 -1.56
C GLN A 42 3.49 25.10 -1.38
N ARG A 43 2.18 25.21 -1.61
CA ARG A 43 1.31 24.05 -1.57
C ARG A 43 1.58 23.17 -2.79
N LEU A 44 2.02 21.93 -2.54
CA LEU A 44 2.26 20.91 -3.57
C LEU A 44 0.97 20.17 -3.92
N SER A 45 0.90 19.62 -5.12
CA SER A 45 -0.17 18.71 -5.53
C SER A 45 0.23 17.24 -5.32
N PRO A 46 -0.73 16.33 -5.11
CA PRO A 46 -0.45 14.89 -5.08
C PRO A 46 0.19 14.37 -6.37
N GLU A 47 -0.11 14.98 -7.53
CA GLU A 47 0.48 14.62 -8.82
C GLU A 47 1.99 14.89 -8.87
N GLU A 48 2.46 16.00 -8.32
CA GLU A 48 3.89 16.34 -8.25
C GLU A 48 4.66 15.36 -7.38
N LEU A 49 4.01 14.76 -6.37
CA LEU A 49 4.60 13.80 -5.44
C LEU A 49 4.48 12.35 -5.89
N GLY A 50 3.63 12.06 -6.88
CA GLY A 50 3.20 10.69 -7.20
C GLY A 50 4.32 9.69 -7.53
N ALA A 51 5.48 10.14 -8.01
CA ALA A 51 6.65 9.29 -8.24
C ALA A 51 7.43 8.98 -6.96
N LEU A 52 7.23 9.77 -5.90
CA LEU A 52 7.89 9.65 -4.61
C LEU A 52 7.10 8.77 -3.64
N ASP A 53 5.76 8.88 -3.61
CA ASP A 53 4.93 8.49 -2.47
C ASP A 53 3.99 7.29 -2.71
N HIS A 54 4.03 6.69 -3.91
CA HIS A 54 3.27 5.50 -4.24
C HIS A 54 4.20 4.28 -4.31
N PHE A 55 4.53 3.71 -3.15
CA PHE A 55 5.41 2.53 -3.05
C PHE A 55 4.63 1.22 -3.28
N HIS A 56 4.04 1.12 -4.44
CA HIS A 56 3.40 -0.11 -4.93
C HIS A 56 3.54 -0.21 -6.46
N THR A 57 3.31 -1.41 -6.97
CA THR A 57 3.42 -1.70 -8.40
C THR A 57 2.46 -0.83 -9.22
N GLY A 58 2.96 -0.13 -10.22
CA GLY A 58 2.18 0.75 -11.08
C GLY A 58 2.01 2.18 -10.57
N GLY A 59 2.39 2.48 -9.32
CA GLY A 59 2.43 3.84 -8.76
C GLY A 59 1.10 4.58 -8.84
N LEU A 60 1.14 5.90 -8.93
CA LEU A 60 -0.04 6.77 -9.00
C LEU A 60 -1.09 6.32 -10.03
N ARG A 61 -0.66 5.78 -11.18
CA ARG A 61 -1.58 5.29 -12.21
C ARG A 61 -2.44 4.13 -11.69
N ALA A 62 -1.83 3.14 -11.03
CA ALA A 62 -2.55 2.01 -10.49
C ALA A 62 -3.53 2.41 -9.38
N SER A 63 -3.17 3.42 -8.55
CA SER A 63 -4.10 4.00 -7.58
C SER A 63 -5.30 4.66 -8.26
N ARG A 64 -5.11 5.38 -9.37
CA ARG A 64 -6.21 5.99 -10.14
C ARG A 64 -7.14 4.92 -10.76
N GLU A 65 -6.57 3.87 -11.34
CA GLU A 65 -7.34 2.76 -11.89
C GLU A 65 -8.18 2.05 -10.80
N LEU A 66 -7.59 1.81 -9.63
CA LEU A 66 -8.30 1.20 -8.51
C LEU A 66 -9.38 2.13 -7.93
N LEU A 67 -9.12 3.45 -7.89
CA LEU A 67 -10.09 4.46 -7.45
C LEU A 67 -11.37 4.43 -8.29
N GLU A 68 -11.26 4.29 -9.62
CA GLU A 68 -12.41 4.19 -10.53
C GLU A 68 -13.26 2.94 -10.22
N LEU A 69 -12.63 1.83 -9.83
CA LEU A 69 -13.30 0.56 -9.52
C LEU A 69 -13.93 0.55 -8.13
N ALA A 70 -13.31 1.19 -7.15
CA ALA A 70 -13.72 1.16 -5.75
C ALA A 70 -15.03 1.94 -5.47
N GLN A 71 -15.48 2.80 -6.40
CA GLN A 71 -16.71 3.59 -6.30
C GLN A 71 -16.81 4.38 -4.97
N ILE A 72 -15.71 4.96 -4.52
CA ILE A 72 -15.63 5.75 -3.29
C ILE A 72 -16.35 7.09 -3.49
N ARG A 73 -17.05 7.55 -2.47
CA ARG A 73 -17.82 8.81 -2.48
C ARG A 73 -17.19 9.82 -1.53
N ALA A 74 -17.47 11.10 -1.73
CA ALA A 74 -16.97 12.19 -0.89
C ALA A 74 -17.31 12.05 0.60
N GLN A 75 -18.46 11.45 0.92
CA GLN A 75 -18.92 11.24 2.30
C GLN A 75 -18.39 9.93 2.93
N ASP A 76 -17.77 9.05 2.17
CA ASP A 76 -17.25 7.79 2.66
C ASP A 76 -16.05 8.04 3.59
N ARG A 77 -15.97 7.25 4.66
CA ARG A 77 -14.80 7.16 5.51
C ARG A 77 -13.94 6.00 5.03
N VAL A 78 -12.72 6.29 4.63
CA VAL A 78 -11.79 5.32 4.05
C VAL A 78 -10.70 4.98 5.05
N LEU A 79 -10.32 3.69 5.14
CA LEU A 79 -9.14 3.22 5.84
C LEU A 79 -8.10 2.76 4.80
N ASP A 80 -6.90 3.35 4.84
CA ASP A 80 -5.75 2.92 4.04
C ASP A 80 -4.79 2.10 4.92
N ILE A 81 -4.69 0.78 4.66
CA ILE A 81 -3.87 -0.15 5.45
C ILE A 81 -2.49 -0.27 4.81
N GLY A 82 -1.44 -0.06 5.62
CA GLY A 82 -0.05 -0.07 5.15
C GLY A 82 0.23 1.12 4.25
N ALA A 83 -0.24 2.29 4.65
CA ALA A 83 -0.27 3.49 3.82
C ALA A 83 1.11 4.03 3.39
N GLY A 84 2.21 3.57 3.99
CA GLY A 84 3.55 4.06 3.72
C GLY A 84 3.64 5.58 3.89
N LEU A 85 4.01 6.29 2.83
CA LEU A 85 4.00 7.76 2.80
C LEU A 85 2.61 8.37 2.54
N ALA A 86 1.53 7.58 2.56
CA ALA A 86 0.14 7.97 2.36
C ALA A 86 -0.17 8.61 0.98
N GLY A 87 0.50 8.16 -0.08
CA GLY A 87 0.28 8.65 -1.45
C GLY A 87 -1.14 8.38 -1.94
N SER A 88 -1.65 7.15 -1.76
CA SER A 88 -3.01 6.78 -2.10
C SER A 88 -4.04 7.56 -1.29
N ALA A 89 -3.83 7.72 0.02
CA ALA A 89 -4.70 8.53 0.87
C ALA A 89 -4.79 9.99 0.38
N ARG A 90 -3.65 10.60 -0.03
CA ARG A 90 -3.65 11.97 -0.60
C ARG A 90 -4.42 12.03 -1.92
N LEU A 91 -4.24 11.05 -2.79
CA LEU A 91 -5.02 10.96 -4.03
C LEU A 91 -6.53 10.92 -3.74
N LEU A 92 -6.97 10.04 -2.84
CA LEU A 92 -8.38 9.89 -2.46
C LEU A 92 -8.95 11.19 -1.86
N ALA A 93 -8.25 11.76 -0.88
CA ALA A 93 -8.67 13.01 -0.24
C ALA A 93 -8.70 14.20 -1.20
N PHE A 94 -7.74 14.29 -2.12
CA PHE A 94 -7.65 15.38 -3.10
C PHE A 94 -8.74 15.30 -4.18
N VAL A 95 -8.94 14.10 -4.76
CA VAL A 95 -9.87 13.92 -5.89
C VAL A 95 -11.31 13.90 -5.42
N LEU A 96 -11.60 13.22 -4.30
CA LEU A 96 -12.96 12.98 -3.84
C LEU A 96 -13.39 13.90 -2.69
N GLY A 97 -12.43 14.48 -1.96
CA GLY A 97 -12.71 15.23 -0.74
C GLY A 97 -13.11 14.38 0.46
N CYS A 98 -12.95 13.06 0.40
CA CYS A 98 -13.27 12.15 1.51
C CYS A 98 -12.25 12.25 2.65
N ARG A 99 -12.58 11.66 3.81
CA ARG A 99 -11.67 11.50 4.93
C ARG A 99 -11.00 10.14 4.86
N VAL A 100 -9.69 10.11 5.12
CA VAL A 100 -8.90 8.89 5.09
C VAL A 100 -8.16 8.73 6.41
N ASP A 101 -8.43 7.64 7.11
CA ASP A 101 -7.58 7.16 8.19
C ASP A 101 -6.55 6.20 7.60
N CYS A 102 -5.29 6.34 7.99
CA CYS A 102 -4.20 5.48 7.54
C CYS A 102 -3.66 4.67 8.72
N VAL A 103 -3.28 3.42 8.48
CA VAL A 103 -2.50 2.63 9.45
C VAL A 103 -1.15 2.30 8.85
N GLU A 104 -0.07 2.67 9.56
CA GLU A 104 1.30 2.43 9.14
C GLU A 104 2.17 2.07 10.36
N PRO A 105 2.83 0.89 10.40
CA PRO A 105 3.66 0.49 11.53
C PRO A 105 4.95 1.32 11.64
N SER A 106 5.60 1.68 10.52
CA SER A 106 6.87 2.41 10.53
C SER A 106 6.73 3.85 11.02
N ALA A 107 7.44 4.21 12.09
CA ALA A 107 7.46 5.58 12.61
C ALA A 107 8.05 6.58 11.59
N ASP A 108 9.07 6.16 10.85
CA ASP A 108 9.70 6.98 9.82
C ASP A 108 8.70 7.30 8.70
N PHE A 109 7.97 6.28 8.21
CA PHE A 109 6.97 6.51 7.17
C PHE A 109 5.80 7.36 7.64
N ARG A 110 5.35 7.19 8.90
CA ARG A 110 4.33 8.09 9.47
C ARG A 110 4.80 9.55 9.53
N ALA A 111 6.07 9.79 9.90
CA ALA A 111 6.64 11.14 9.90
C ALA A 111 6.69 11.73 8.48
N GLY A 112 7.16 10.96 7.51
CA GLY A 112 7.16 11.34 6.10
C GLY A 112 5.75 11.61 5.54
N ALA A 113 4.78 10.75 5.87
CA ALA A 113 3.38 10.93 5.49
C ALA A 113 2.79 12.23 6.07
N ALA A 114 3.02 12.50 7.37
CA ALA A 114 2.57 13.72 8.02
C ALA A 114 3.19 14.98 7.40
N LEU A 115 4.49 14.94 7.04
CA LEU A 115 5.14 16.01 6.29
C LEU A 115 4.44 16.26 4.95
N LEU A 116 4.26 15.21 4.14
CA LEU A 116 3.67 15.33 2.82
C LEU A 116 2.19 15.76 2.86
N ASN A 117 1.43 15.32 3.87
CA ASN A 117 0.06 15.76 4.09
C ASN A 117 -0.01 17.28 4.34
N ARG A 118 0.91 17.82 5.19
CA ARG A 118 1.02 19.28 5.40
C ARG A 118 1.40 20.03 4.14
N LEU A 119 2.40 19.53 3.39
CA LEU A 119 2.85 20.18 2.15
C LEU A 119 1.76 20.22 1.06
N THR A 120 0.83 19.27 1.08
CA THR A 120 -0.33 19.25 0.17
C THR A 120 -1.57 19.91 0.76
N GLY A 121 -1.54 20.35 2.02
CA GLY A 121 -2.68 20.93 2.73
C GLY A 121 -3.87 19.96 2.84
N LEU A 122 -3.57 18.68 3.11
CA LEU A 122 -4.56 17.61 3.28
C LEU A 122 -4.49 16.99 4.69
N ASP A 123 -3.75 17.60 5.60
CA ASP A 123 -3.57 17.16 6.99
C ASP A 123 -4.85 17.28 7.85
N ASP A 124 -5.85 18.05 7.40
CA ASP A 124 -7.20 18.10 7.99
C ASP A 124 -8.11 16.94 7.53
N ARG A 125 -7.72 16.19 6.52
CA ARG A 125 -8.50 15.10 5.91
C ARG A 125 -7.88 13.72 6.09
N ILE A 126 -6.58 13.67 6.37
CA ILE A 126 -5.80 12.42 6.45
C ILE A 126 -5.18 12.33 7.83
N GLU A 127 -5.55 11.28 8.57
CA GLU A 127 -4.96 10.96 9.86
C GLU A 127 -4.15 9.67 9.77
N VAL A 128 -2.90 9.67 10.27
CA VAL A 128 -2.00 8.52 10.18
C VAL A 128 -1.76 7.94 11.58
N HIS A 129 -2.25 6.73 11.79
CA HIS A 129 -2.20 6.03 13.07
C HIS A 129 -1.06 4.99 13.08
N PRO A 130 -0.36 4.84 14.21
CA PRO A 130 0.48 3.66 14.43
C PRO A 130 -0.41 2.43 14.58
N GLY A 131 -0.07 1.32 13.91
CA GLY A 131 -0.88 0.12 14.05
C GLY A 131 -0.42 -1.03 13.18
N ASN A 132 -1.07 -2.16 13.37
CA ASN A 132 -0.85 -3.41 12.69
C ASN A 132 -2.14 -3.83 11.98
N ALA A 133 -2.02 -4.30 10.75
CA ALA A 133 -3.13 -4.80 9.96
C ALA A 133 -3.83 -6.04 10.57
N LEU A 134 -3.14 -6.75 11.47
CA LEU A 134 -3.68 -7.92 12.21
C LEU A 134 -4.40 -7.55 13.51
N GLU A 135 -4.39 -6.26 13.88
CA GLU A 135 -5.06 -5.72 15.07
C GLU A 135 -5.29 -4.23 14.86
N LEU A 136 -6.30 -3.90 14.06
CA LEU A 136 -6.58 -2.52 13.68
C LEU A 136 -7.13 -1.71 14.87
N PRO A 137 -6.62 -0.49 15.12
CA PRO A 137 -7.00 0.31 16.28
C PRO A 137 -8.36 1.02 16.13
N PHE A 138 -9.32 0.37 15.49
CA PHE A 138 -10.64 0.92 15.21
C PHE A 138 -11.74 -0.03 15.68
N ALA A 139 -12.89 0.53 16.00
CA ALA A 139 -14.09 -0.23 16.33
C ALA A 139 -14.65 -0.95 15.07
N ASP A 140 -15.48 -1.96 15.31
CA ASP A 140 -16.25 -2.62 14.27
C ASP A 140 -17.11 -1.59 13.52
N ASP A 141 -17.42 -1.89 12.24
CA ASP A 141 -18.32 -1.09 11.40
C ASP A 141 -17.94 0.40 11.29
N SER A 142 -16.63 0.71 11.28
CA SER A 142 -16.13 2.10 11.28
C SER A 142 -15.98 2.72 9.90
N PHE A 143 -15.76 1.92 8.86
CA PHE A 143 -15.37 2.39 7.54
C PHE A 143 -16.34 1.96 6.44
N ASP A 144 -16.52 2.83 5.46
CA ASP A 144 -17.29 2.55 4.25
C ASP A 144 -16.44 1.80 3.22
N VAL A 145 -15.12 2.12 3.20
CA VAL A 145 -14.14 1.46 2.33
C VAL A 145 -12.85 1.20 3.09
N VAL A 146 -12.28 0.00 2.90
CA VAL A 146 -10.88 -0.32 3.20
C VAL A 146 -10.11 -0.37 1.90
N TRP A 147 -8.99 0.33 1.87
CA TRP A 147 -8.04 0.39 0.77
C TRP A 147 -6.73 -0.27 1.17
N MET A 148 -6.11 -1.06 0.29
CA MET A 148 -4.81 -1.67 0.57
C MET A 148 -4.06 -1.93 -0.74
N GLN A 149 -2.80 -1.49 -0.82
CA GLN A 149 -1.97 -1.72 -2.01
C GLN A 149 -0.58 -2.26 -1.64
N ASN A 150 -0.26 -3.46 -2.11
CA ASN A 150 1.02 -4.15 -1.91
C ASN A 150 1.43 -4.27 -0.43
N VAL A 151 0.54 -4.79 0.40
CA VAL A 151 0.75 -5.01 1.85
C VAL A 151 0.61 -6.47 2.22
N GLY A 152 -0.40 -7.15 1.67
CA GLY A 152 -0.74 -8.52 2.05
C GLY A 152 0.39 -9.51 1.85
N MET A 153 1.27 -9.33 0.85
CA MET A 153 2.42 -10.20 0.61
C MET A 153 3.44 -10.19 1.78
N ASN A 154 3.39 -9.21 2.67
CA ASN A 154 4.22 -9.15 3.88
C ASN A 154 3.57 -9.86 5.08
N ILE A 155 2.33 -10.33 4.98
CA ILE A 155 1.55 -10.83 6.11
C ILE A 155 1.29 -12.34 5.93
N ALA A 156 1.80 -13.14 6.85
CA ALA A 156 1.63 -14.60 6.82
C ALA A 156 0.18 -15.02 7.15
N ASP A 157 -0.41 -14.43 8.19
CA ASP A 157 -1.77 -14.77 8.64
C ASP A 157 -2.83 -14.02 7.83
N LYS A 158 -3.16 -14.56 6.65
CA LYS A 158 -4.20 -14.00 5.77
C LYS A 158 -5.58 -14.03 6.42
N ARG A 159 -5.85 -15.06 7.25
CA ARG A 159 -7.15 -15.18 7.92
C ARG A 159 -7.37 -14.06 8.93
N ALA A 160 -6.37 -13.77 9.75
CA ALA A 160 -6.44 -12.66 10.69
C ALA A 160 -6.54 -11.31 9.94
N LEU A 161 -5.75 -11.12 8.87
CA LEU A 161 -5.81 -9.92 8.03
C LEU A 161 -7.23 -9.69 7.47
N TYR A 162 -7.80 -10.69 6.80
CA TYR A 162 -9.12 -10.56 6.19
C TYR A 162 -10.23 -10.42 7.24
N GLY A 163 -10.09 -11.08 8.39
CA GLY A 163 -10.99 -10.93 9.53
C GLY A 163 -11.01 -9.51 10.10
N GLU A 164 -9.85 -8.86 10.25
CA GLU A 164 -9.76 -7.48 10.71
C GLU A 164 -10.33 -6.49 9.67
N ILE A 165 -10.04 -6.69 8.38
CA ILE A 165 -10.62 -5.89 7.31
C ILE A 165 -12.15 -6.01 7.31
N TYR A 166 -12.68 -7.23 7.47
CA TYR A 166 -14.12 -7.46 7.56
C TYR A 166 -14.73 -6.77 8.79
N ARG A 167 -14.10 -6.92 9.95
CA ARG A 167 -14.58 -6.36 11.22
C ARG A 167 -14.74 -4.83 11.19
N VAL A 168 -13.79 -4.13 10.61
CA VAL A 168 -13.83 -2.66 10.57
C VAL A 168 -14.71 -2.09 9.47
N LEU A 169 -15.11 -2.89 8.49
CA LEU A 169 -16.01 -2.48 7.42
C LEU A 169 -17.47 -2.51 7.90
N LYS A 170 -18.21 -1.47 7.54
CA LYS A 170 -19.67 -1.42 7.72
C LYS A 170 -20.36 -2.47 6.85
N PRO A 171 -21.57 -2.93 7.22
CA PRO A 171 -22.42 -3.68 6.30
C PRO A 171 -22.56 -2.96 4.95
N GLY A 172 -22.33 -3.66 3.86
CA GLY A 172 -22.29 -3.08 2.51
C GLY A 172 -21.00 -2.34 2.15
N GLY A 173 -20.05 -2.22 3.08
CA GLY A 173 -18.73 -1.63 2.86
C GLY A 173 -17.88 -2.44 1.89
N ARG A 174 -16.85 -1.81 1.31
CA ARG A 174 -15.99 -2.41 0.27
C ARG A 174 -14.55 -2.50 0.70
N TYR A 175 -13.92 -3.59 0.34
CA TYR A 175 -12.46 -3.77 0.35
C TYR A 175 -11.94 -3.66 -1.07
N ALA A 176 -11.17 -2.61 -1.36
CA ALA A 176 -10.51 -2.36 -2.63
C ALA A 176 -9.00 -2.54 -2.46
N PHE A 177 -8.40 -3.42 -3.27
CA PHE A 177 -6.99 -3.74 -3.13
C PHE A 177 -6.27 -3.98 -4.45
N GLN A 178 -4.95 -3.82 -4.40
CA GLN A 178 -4.01 -4.32 -5.38
C GLN A 178 -2.88 -5.04 -4.65
N GLU A 179 -2.54 -6.26 -5.10
CA GLU A 179 -1.57 -7.10 -4.41
C GLU A 179 -0.67 -7.87 -5.38
N MET A 180 0.50 -8.24 -4.89
CA MET A 180 1.30 -9.29 -5.52
C MET A 180 0.79 -10.66 -5.03
N ALA A 181 0.47 -11.55 -5.96
CA ALA A 181 0.06 -12.91 -5.69
C ALA A 181 1.13 -13.91 -6.17
N ALA A 182 1.08 -15.14 -5.65
CA ALA A 182 1.90 -16.23 -6.14
C ALA A 182 1.52 -16.58 -7.58
N GLY A 183 2.52 -16.83 -8.41
CA GLY A 183 2.36 -17.34 -9.77
C GLY A 183 2.47 -18.87 -9.83
N ASP A 184 2.72 -19.39 -11.04
CA ASP A 184 2.76 -20.83 -11.31
C ASP A 184 4.05 -21.52 -10.83
N ALA A 185 5.10 -20.72 -10.53
CA ALA A 185 6.38 -21.21 -10.02
C ALA A 185 6.83 -20.36 -8.82
N PRO A 186 7.63 -20.93 -7.91
CA PRO A 186 8.20 -20.18 -6.79
C PRO A 186 9.03 -18.98 -7.26
N THR A 187 8.92 -17.86 -6.55
CA THR A 187 9.76 -16.69 -6.77
C THR A 187 11.23 -17.01 -6.51
N SER A 188 12.09 -16.71 -7.50
CA SER A 188 13.51 -17.09 -7.47
C SER A 188 14.45 -15.89 -7.35
N TYR A 189 13.95 -14.67 -7.56
CA TYR A 189 14.76 -13.45 -7.64
C TYR A 189 14.58 -12.59 -6.40
N PHE A 190 15.62 -12.50 -5.59
CA PHE A 190 15.70 -11.66 -4.40
C PHE A 190 16.94 -10.75 -4.45
N PRO A 191 16.94 -9.57 -3.80
CA PRO A 191 15.82 -9.00 -3.04
C PRO A 191 14.68 -8.50 -3.93
N LEU A 192 13.46 -8.52 -3.38
CA LEU A 192 12.25 -7.92 -3.96
C LEU A 192 11.92 -6.61 -3.23
N PRO A 193 11.05 -5.75 -3.78
CA PRO A 193 10.62 -4.53 -3.08
C PRO A 193 10.06 -4.78 -1.68
N TRP A 194 9.40 -5.93 -1.47
CA TRP A 194 8.73 -6.30 -0.21
C TRP A 194 9.46 -7.35 0.63
N ALA A 195 10.52 -7.99 0.10
CA ALA A 195 11.22 -9.06 0.80
C ALA A 195 12.69 -9.09 0.44
N THR A 196 13.56 -9.17 1.45
CA THR A 196 15.00 -9.36 1.24
C THR A 196 15.30 -10.81 0.91
N ASP A 197 14.64 -11.73 1.61
CA ASP A 197 14.81 -13.18 1.51
C ASP A 197 13.47 -13.89 1.28
N PRO A 198 13.48 -15.14 0.78
CA PRO A 198 12.24 -15.91 0.57
C PRO A 198 11.35 -16.05 1.81
N GLY A 199 11.94 -16.10 3.01
CA GLY A 199 11.22 -16.23 4.28
C GLY A 199 10.39 -15.00 4.67
N ASP A 200 10.63 -13.85 4.03
CA ASP A 200 9.92 -12.59 4.26
C ASP A 200 8.75 -12.37 3.28
N SER A 201 8.53 -13.31 2.37
CA SER A 201 7.52 -13.20 1.30
C SER A 201 6.42 -14.23 1.49
N PHE A 202 5.20 -13.77 1.78
CA PHE A 202 4.04 -14.60 2.08
C PHE A 202 2.97 -14.49 0.98
N LEU A 203 3.41 -14.68 -0.26
CA LEU A 203 2.52 -14.69 -1.42
C LEU A 203 1.56 -15.89 -1.34
N VAL A 204 0.32 -15.66 -1.74
CA VAL A 204 -0.70 -16.69 -1.96
C VAL A 204 -1.23 -16.55 -3.39
N SER A 205 -1.78 -17.61 -3.95
CA SER A 205 -2.36 -17.59 -5.30
C SER A 205 -3.64 -16.74 -5.36
N VAL A 206 -4.06 -16.40 -6.56
CA VAL A 206 -5.31 -15.65 -6.80
C VAL A 206 -6.52 -16.42 -6.26
N ASP A 207 -6.51 -17.75 -6.40
CA ASP A 207 -7.59 -18.61 -5.89
C ASP A 207 -7.61 -18.65 -4.35
N GLU A 208 -6.44 -18.67 -3.70
CA GLU A 208 -6.35 -18.58 -2.24
C GLU A 208 -6.80 -17.21 -1.71
N ILE A 209 -6.50 -16.10 -2.42
CA ILE A 209 -7.03 -14.77 -2.11
C ILE A 209 -8.56 -14.81 -2.16
N ARG A 210 -9.11 -15.32 -3.26
CA ARG A 210 -10.57 -15.43 -3.45
C ARG A 210 -11.23 -16.27 -2.36
N ALA A 211 -10.68 -17.44 -2.08
CA ALA A 211 -11.19 -18.36 -1.07
C ALA A 211 -11.11 -17.75 0.33
N GLY A 212 -9.96 -17.19 0.72
CA GLY A 212 -9.78 -16.60 2.04
C GLY A 212 -10.67 -15.40 2.31
N LEU A 213 -10.91 -14.55 1.32
CA LEU A 213 -11.88 -13.46 1.41
C LEU A 213 -13.31 -14.00 1.51
N GLY A 214 -13.68 -15.00 0.69
CA GLY A 214 -14.99 -15.65 0.77
C GLY A 214 -15.25 -16.30 2.13
N ASP A 215 -14.28 -17.02 2.68
CA ASP A 215 -14.34 -17.65 4.01
C ASP A 215 -14.48 -16.61 5.14
N SER A 216 -14.01 -15.39 4.90
CA SER A 216 -14.15 -14.24 5.83
C SER A 216 -15.48 -13.49 5.67
N GLY A 217 -16.37 -13.90 4.75
CA GLY A 217 -17.70 -13.31 4.56
C GLY A 217 -17.80 -12.27 3.45
N PHE A 218 -16.76 -12.09 2.64
CA PHE A 218 -16.80 -11.16 1.52
C PHE A 218 -17.43 -11.77 0.26
N ILE A 219 -18.09 -10.94 -0.53
CA ILE A 219 -18.55 -11.26 -1.89
C ILE A 219 -17.68 -10.51 -2.89
N ALA A 220 -17.13 -11.21 -3.86
CA ALA A 220 -16.35 -10.63 -4.95
C ALA A 220 -17.24 -9.80 -5.89
N GLU A 221 -16.93 -8.51 -6.07
CA GLU A 221 -17.47 -7.66 -7.13
C GLU A 221 -16.52 -7.68 -8.34
N LEU A 222 -15.22 -7.69 -8.07
CA LEU A 222 -14.15 -7.81 -9.06
C LEU A 222 -12.96 -8.56 -8.45
N LEU A 223 -12.32 -9.40 -9.23
CA LEU A 223 -10.97 -9.92 -8.98
C LEU A 223 -10.32 -10.26 -10.32
N GLU A 224 -9.27 -9.54 -10.67
CA GLU A 224 -8.60 -9.70 -11.97
C GLU A 224 -7.08 -9.72 -11.84
N ASP A 225 -6.44 -10.50 -12.71
CA ASP A 225 -4.99 -10.46 -12.94
C ASP A 225 -4.68 -9.35 -13.95
N THR A 226 -3.86 -8.40 -13.53
CA THR A 226 -3.45 -7.25 -14.34
C THR A 226 -1.98 -7.31 -14.76
N SER A 227 -1.33 -8.46 -14.62
CA SER A 227 0.10 -8.65 -14.90
C SER A 227 0.48 -8.24 -16.31
N ASP A 228 -0.22 -8.76 -17.34
CA ASP A 228 0.07 -8.47 -18.74
C ASP A 228 -0.17 -6.99 -19.08
N ALA A 229 -1.26 -6.42 -18.55
CA ALA A 229 -1.58 -5.01 -18.73
C ALA A 229 -0.48 -4.12 -18.12
N HIS A 230 0.00 -4.46 -16.93
CA HIS A 230 1.10 -3.76 -16.27
C HIS A 230 2.40 -3.85 -17.07
N LEU A 231 2.79 -5.06 -17.51
CA LEU A 231 4.02 -5.28 -18.28
C LEU A 231 4.00 -4.53 -19.62
N SER A 232 2.85 -4.49 -20.30
CA SER A 232 2.71 -3.80 -21.58
C SER A 232 2.84 -2.26 -21.48
N GLN A 233 2.49 -1.70 -20.33
CA GLN A 233 2.50 -0.25 -20.09
C GLN A 233 3.82 0.29 -19.56
N THR A 234 4.71 -0.56 -19.03
CA THR A 234 5.97 -0.16 -18.39
C THR A 234 7.12 0.07 -19.38
N THR A 235 6.88 0.19 -20.66
CA THR A 235 7.91 0.42 -21.67
C THR A 235 8.39 1.88 -21.79
N ALA A 236 7.68 2.81 -21.21
CA ALA A 236 8.11 4.23 -21.19
C ALA A 236 9.01 4.48 -19.98
N TYR A 237 10.32 4.62 -20.20
CA TYR A 237 11.23 5.15 -19.19
C TYR A 237 10.75 6.55 -18.79
N ALA A 238 10.31 6.71 -17.54
CA ALA A 238 10.11 8.04 -16.98
C ALA A 238 11.45 8.80 -17.01
N ALA A 239 11.40 10.10 -17.36
CA ALA A 239 12.57 10.94 -17.29
C ALA A 239 13.20 10.85 -15.88
N PRO A 240 14.54 10.91 -15.75
CA PRO A 240 15.18 10.93 -14.46
C PRO A 240 14.59 12.06 -13.59
N SER A 241 14.10 11.70 -12.41
CA SER A 241 13.53 12.65 -11.46
C SER A 241 14.17 12.46 -10.10
N PRO A 242 14.48 13.54 -9.34
CA PRO A 242 14.86 13.46 -7.94
C PRO A 242 13.75 12.86 -7.05
N LEU A 243 12.48 13.05 -7.46
CA LEU A 243 11.32 12.50 -6.76
C LEU A 243 11.11 11.06 -7.22
N THR A 244 11.71 10.12 -6.52
CA THR A 244 11.58 8.68 -6.75
C THR A 244 11.52 7.93 -5.44
N LEU A 245 11.06 6.68 -5.48
CA LEU A 245 11.12 5.75 -4.35
C LEU A 245 12.55 5.54 -3.82
N GLY A 246 13.58 5.74 -4.66
CA GLY A 246 15.00 5.67 -4.27
C GLY A 246 15.41 6.69 -3.21
N VAL A 247 14.57 7.68 -2.91
CA VAL A 247 14.77 8.60 -1.79
C VAL A 247 14.79 7.84 -0.47
N TYR A 248 14.04 6.73 -0.35
CA TYR A 248 13.93 5.96 0.90
C TYR A 248 13.98 4.44 0.71
N VAL A 249 14.03 3.93 -0.51
CA VAL A 249 14.17 2.50 -0.82
C VAL A 249 15.57 2.23 -1.33
N ASP A 250 16.36 1.51 -0.55
CA ASP A 250 17.70 1.10 -0.94
C ASP A 250 17.66 0.02 -2.02
N ASN A 251 18.64 0.05 -2.94
CA ASN A 251 18.77 -0.90 -4.05
C ASN A 251 17.51 -1.01 -4.93
N LEU A 252 16.76 0.10 -5.07
CA LEU A 252 15.49 0.14 -5.79
C LEU A 252 15.59 -0.47 -7.20
N ALA A 253 16.62 -0.13 -7.96
CA ALA A 253 16.79 -0.65 -9.33
C ALA A 253 16.90 -2.18 -9.39
N GLN A 254 17.64 -2.79 -8.46
CA GLN A 254 17.76 -4.25 -8.37
C GLN A 254 16.42 -4.87 -7.94
N LYS A 255 15.81 -4.35 -6.89
CA LYS A 255 14.52 -4.83 -6.37
C LYS A 255 13.43 -4.77 -7.44
N ALA A 256 13.32 -3.64 -8.12
CA ALA A 256 12.35 -3.44 -9.20
C ALA A 256 12.64 -4.36 -10.40
N GLY A 257 13.90 -4.53 -10.77
CA GLY A 257 14.32 -5.46 -11.83
C GLY A 257 13.97 -6.91 -11.52
N ASN A 258 14.21 -7.37 -10.29
CA ASN A 258 13.86 -8.70 -9.83
C ASN A 258 12.33 -8.92 -9.81
N ALA A 259 11.56 -7.95 -9.31
CA ALA A 259 10.10 -8.01 -9.32
C ALA A 259 9.54 -8.07 -10.74
N ARG A 260 10.05 -7.23 -11.64
CA ARG A 260 9.65 -7.24 -13.05
C ARG A 260 9.94 -8.58 -13.70
N ARG A 261 11.15 -9.13 -13.51
CA ARG A 261 11.53 -10.43 -14.05
C ARG A 261 10.65 -11.55 -13.50
N SER A 262 10.35 -11.54 -12.20
CA SER A 262 9.44 -12.51 -11.59
C SER A 262 8.03 -12.45 -12.20
N LEU A 263 7.57 -11.25 -12.55
CA LEU A 263 6.28 -11.04 -13.20
C LEU A 263 6.31 -11.52 -14.67
N GLU A 264 7.36 -11.19 -15.43
CA GLU A 264 7.58 -11.63 -16.83
C GLU A 264 7.66 -13.16 -16.95
N GLU A 265 8.27 -13.82 -15.97
CA GLU A 265 8.42 -15.29 -15.91
C GLU A 265 7.20 -15.99 -15.25
N GLY A 266 6.17 -15.25 -14.85
CA GLY A 266 4.96 -15.80 -14.23
C GLY A 266 5.17 -16.41 -12.85
N GLN A 267 6.26 -16.04 -12.16
CA GLN A 267 6.52 -16.46 -10.77
C GLN A 267 5.68 -15.69 -9.77
N VAL A 268 5.28 -14.48 -10.13
CA VAL A 268 4.32 -13.66 -9.39
C VAL A 268 3.24 -13.14 -10.33
N ARG A 269 2.12 -12.73 -9.75
CA ARG A 269 1.00 -12.08 -10.44
C ARG A 269 0.72 -10.74 -9.78
N LEU A 270 0.29 -9.76 -10.58
CA LEU A 270 -0.27 -8.52 -10.07
C LEU A 270 -1.79 -8.60 -10.17
N VAL A 271 -2.46 -8.56 -9.04
CA VAL A 271 -3.91 -8.68 -8.99
C VAL A 271 -4.55 -7.47 -8.35
N ARG A 272 -5.76 -7.14 -8.78
CA ARG A 272 -6.60 -6.14 -8.10
C ARG A 272 -7.99 -6.67 -7.90
N GLY A 273 -8.65 -6.21 -6.84
CA GLY A 273 -9.98 -6.66 -6.51
C GLY A 273 -10.79 -5.63 -5.76
N VAL A 274 -12.10 -5.79 -5.89
CA VAL A 274 -13.10 -5.11 -5.07
C VAL A 274 -14.04 -6.17 -4.52
N PHE A 275 -14.16 -6.22 -3.21
CA PHE A 275 -14.99 -7.15 -2.48
C PHE A 275 -15.90 -6.40 -1.54
N ARG A 276 -17.09 -6.93 -1.27
CA ARG A 276 -18.12 -6.26 -0.44
C ARG A 276 -18.52 -7.13 0.74
N VAL A 277 -18.72 -6.49 1.89
CA VAL A 277 -19.40 -7.06 3.07
C VAL A 277 -20.92 -7.10 2.82
N ILE A 278 -21.59 -8.19 3.22
CA ILE A 278 -23.05 -8.34 3.10
C ILE A 278 -23.75 -7.54 4.19
#